data_2ac85559ecf6b81c0a2cbb4d10ef2aeb
#
_entry.id   2ac85559ecf6b81c0a2cbb4d10ef2aeb
#
_cell.length_a   1.000
_cell.length_b   1.000
_cell.length_c   1.000
_cell.angle_alpha   90.00
_cell.angle_beta   90.00
_cell.angle_gamma   90.00
#
_symmetry.space_group_name_H-M   'P 1'
#
loop_
_entity.id
_entity.type
_entity.pdbx_description
1 polymer ?
#
loop_
_entity_poly.entity_id
_entity_poly.type
_entity_poly.pdbx_seq_one_letter_code
_entity_poly.pdbx_strand_id
1 'polypeptide(L)'
;MAEGHGVEVGPGLVLEPMHPRLAAGYLDLVDRNLDRLRLWEPWAHDKHTLVTTRTYLAWQAQLRVSGTALPFVIVLDGRQVGSCSARVDATDGTAEIGYWVGAEVEGTGLAHASVGALVDHVFARGDTFRVQARTADANVRSRALLERLGFALEGVQRSAQRMPGRRVDMAVYATTRNGD
;
A
#
# COMPACT_ATOMS: atom_id res chain seq x y z
N MET A 1 20.67 -15.79 4.34
CA MET A 1 20.12 -14.45 4.52
C MET A 1 19.62 -14.02 3.14
N ALA A 2 18.33 -14.11 2.89
CA ALA A 2 17.76 -13.64 1.62
C ALA A 2 17.69 -12.11 1.69
N GLU A 3 18.66 -11.43 1.09
CA GLU A 3 18.47 -10.05 0.67
C GLU A 3 17.25 -10.06 -0.23
N GLY A 4 16.17 -9.41 0.26
CA GLY A 4 14.86 -9.55 -0.33
C GLY A 4 14.83 -9.01 -1.75
N HIS A 5 14.81 -9.91 -2.69
CA HIS A 5 14.52 -9.60 -4.09
C HIS A 5 13.14 -8.93 -4.16
N GLY A 6 12.99 -7.93 -5.01
CA GLY A 6 11.69 -7.36 -5.32
C GLY A 6 10.73 -8.41 -5.88
N VAL A 7 9.45 -8.11 -5.85
CA VAL A 7 8.43 -8.96 -6.48
C VAL A 7 8.26 -8.48 -7.93
N GLU A 8 8.64 -9.32 -8.87
CA GLU A 8 8.39 -9.08 -10.31
C GLU A 8 6.88 -9.16 -10.57
N VAL A 9 6.30 -8.11 -11.14
CA VAL A 9 4.86 -8.03 -11.43
C VAL A 9 4.58 -8.19 -12.91
N GLY A 10 5.46 -7.67 -13.73
CA GLY A 10 5.36 -7.71 -15.19
C GLY A 10 6.51 -6.96 -15.86
N PRO A 11 6.51 -6.83 -17.18
CA PRO A 11 7.58 -6.15 -17.88
C PRO A 11 7.83 -4.74 -17.33
N GLY A 12 9.03 -4.49 -16.82
CA GLY A 12 9.42 -3.22 -16.21
C GLY A 12 8.77 -2.86 -14.88
N LEU A 13 7.79 -3.65 -14.39
CA LEU A 13 7.04 -3.38 -13.15
C LEU A 13 7.51 -4.29 -12.02
N VAL A 14 8.01 -3.70 -10.95
CA VAL A 14 8.57 -4.39 -9.77
C VAL A 14 8.06 -3.76 -8.49
N LEU A 15 7.75 -4.56 -7.48
CA LEU A 15 7.60 -4.10 -6.09
C LEU A 15 8.97 -4.17 -5.42
N GLU A 16 9.64 -3.03 -5.30
CA GLU A 16 10.95 -2.95 -4.67
C GLU A 16 10.81 -2.77 -3.16
N PRO A 17 11.46 -3.61 -2.31
CA PRO A 17 11.40 -3.44 -0.88
C PRO A 17 11.84 -2.04 -0.44
N MET A 18 11.06 -1.43 0.47
CA MET A 18 11.41 -0.11 0.99
C MET A 18 12.78 -0.14 1.66
N HIS A 19 13.63 0.79 1.27
CA HIS A 19 14.98 0.95 1.79
C HIS A 19 15.38 2.43 1.81
N PRO A 20 16.17 2.92 2.79
CA PRO A 20 16.59 4.32 2.89
C PRO A 20 17.25 4.91 1.64
N ARG A 21 17.88 4.07 0.80
CA ARG A 21 18.46 4.51 -0.48
C ARG A 21 17.44 5.10 -1.45
N LEU A 22 16.17 4.72 -1.34
CA LEU A 22 15.07 5.17 -2.21
C LEU A 22 14.50 6.53 -1.79
N ALA A 23 14.98 7.13 -0.69
CA ALA A 23 14.34 8.27 -0.04
C ALA A 23 14.24 9.52 -0.92
N ALA A 24 15.23 9.79 -1.75
CA ALA A 24 15.22 10.98 -2.61
C ALA A 24 14.11 10.89 -3.68
N GLY A 25 14.03 9.76 -4.40
CA GLY A 25 12.99 9.53 -5.40
C GLY A 25 11.60 9.38 -4.78
N TYR A 26 11.53 8.77 -3.57
CA TYR A 26 10.25 8.63 -2.86
C TYR A 26 9.71 9.99 -2.39
N LEU A 27 10.56 10.88 -1.88
CA LEU A 27 10.18 12.25 -1.51
C LEU A 27 9.67 13.02 -2.74
N ASP A 28 10.40 13.00 -3.85
CA ASP A 28 10.00 13.65 -5.08
C ASP A 28 8.65 13.10 -5.60
N LEU A 29 8.42 11.79 -5.52
CA LEU A 29 7.15 11.17 -5.87
C LEU A 29 6.01 11.66 -4.96
N VAL A 30 6.23 11.73 -3.63
CA VAL A 30 5.24 12.23 -2.68
C VAL A 30 4.93 13.70 -2.96
N ASP A 31 5.94 14.54 -3.12
CA ASP A 31 5.77 15.98 -3.34
C ASP A 31 4.96 16.29 -4.60
N ARG A 32 5.20 15.56 -5.70
CA ARG A 32 4.44 15.71 -6.95
C ARG A 32 2.96 15.28 -6.82
N ASN A 33 2.64 14.45 -5.83
CA ASN A 33 1.29 13.91 -5.63
C ASN A 33 0.61 14.43 -4.36
N LEU A 34 1.23 15.37 -3.65
CA LEU A 34 0.85 15.74 -2.28
C LEU A 34 -0.60 16.21 -2.16
N ASP A 35 -1.07 17.06 -3.08
CA ASP A 35 -2.44 17.58 -3.03
C ASP A 35 -3.49 16.47 -3.21
N ARG A 36 -3.19 15.47 -4.01
CA ARG A 36 -4.07 14.31 -4.21
C ARG A 36 -4.04 13.36 -3.01
N LEU A 37 -2.86 13.11 -2.46
CA LEU A 37 -2.68 12.28 -1.27
C LEU A 37 -3.41 12.89 -0.07
N ARG A 38 -3.39 14.21 0.09
CA ARG A 38 -4.11 14.93 1.15
C ARG A 38 -5.63 14.71 1.14
N LEU A 39 -6.21 14.32 0.03
CA LEU A 39 -7.64 14.02 -0.03
C LEU A 39 -8.00 12.78 0.79
N TRP A 40 -7.07 11.80 0.89
CA TRP A 40 -7.33 10.47 1.41
C TRP A 40 -6.41 10.03 2.55
N GLU A 41 -5.18 10.56 2.59
CA GLU A 41 -4.11 10.11 3.45
C GLU A 41 -3.80 11.13 4.56
N PRO A 42 -4.06 10.79 5.84
CA PRO A 42 -3.75 11.71 6.95
C PRO A 42 -2.30 12.13 7.01
N TRP A 43 -1.38 11.20 6.76
CA TRP A 43 0.06 11.44 6.80
C TRP A 43 0.55 12.45 5.75
N ALA A 44 -0.20 12.66 4.67
CA ALA A 44 0.17 13.63 3.63
C ALA A 44 0.07 15.10 4.08
N HIS A 45 -0.50 15.34 5.25
CA HIS A 45 -0.53 16.67 5.89
C HIS A 45 0.69 16.96 6.77
N ASP A 46 1.54 15.97 7.00
CA ASP A 46 2.79 16.14 7.74
C ASP A 46 3.86 16.83 6.88
N LYS A 47 4.91 17.29 7.54
CA LYS A 47 6.05 17.89 6.83
C LYS A 47 6.96 16.78 6.30
N HIS A 48 7.10 16.73 4.99
CA HIS A 48 8.01 15.80 4.30
C HIS A 48 9.37 16.48 4.03
N THR A 49 10.44 15.81 4.39
CA THR A 49 11.83 16.19 4.11
C THR A 49 12.63 14.93 3.79
N LEU A 50 13.78 15.09 3.17
CA LEU A 50 14.65 13.94 2.90
C LEU A 50 15.01 13.16 4.20
N VAL A 51 15.17 13.86 5.31
CA VAL A 51 15.49 13.25 6.61
C VAL A 51 14.30 12.44 7.12
N THR A 52 13.10 13.03 7.17
CA THR A 52 11.90 12.30 7.64
C THR A 52 11.54 11.14 6.72
N THR A 53 11.68 11.31 5.41
CA THR A 53 11.45 10.25 4.43
C THR A 53 12.44 9.10 4.59
N ARG A 54 13.73 9.40 4.77
CA ARG A 54 14.76 8.38 5.00
C ARG A 54 14.51 7.61 6.30
N THR A 55 14.13 8.31 7.38
CA THR A 55 13.76 7.70 8.67
C THR A 55 12.55 6.78 8.52
N TYR A 56 11.52 7.22 7.81
CA TYR A 56 10.34 6.42 7.51
C TYR A 56 10.69 5.14 6.74
N LEU A 57 11.47 5.23 5.67
CA LEU A 57 11.88 4.06 4.89
C LEU A 57 12.78 3.11 5.69
N ALA A 58 13.63 3.63 6.58
CA ALA A 58 14.44 2.81 7.49
C ALA A 58 13.56 2.04 8.47
N TRP A 59 12.56 2.69 9.04
CA TRP A 59 11.59 2.04 9.92
C TRP A 59 10.80 0.95 9.19
N GLN A 60 10.32 1.23 7.99
CA GLN A 60 9.63 0.24 7.14
C GLN A 60 10.52 -0.97 6.82
N ALA A 61 11.80 -0.74 6.53
CA ALA A 61 12.76 -1.82 6.32
C ALA A 61 12.93 -2.71 7.57
N GLN A 62 12.91 -2.12 8.78
CA GLN A 62 12.95 -2.89 10.04
C GLN A 62 11.69 -3.72 10.24
N LEU A 63 10.49 -3.18 9.94
CA LEU A 63 9.23 -3.95 10.01
C LEU A 63 9.23 -5.13 9.04
N ARG A 64 9.89 -4.98 7.87
CA ARG A 64 10.08 -6.10 6.95
C ARG A 64 11.00 -7.18 7.54
N VAL A 65 12.09 -6.80 8.17
CA VAL A 65 13.02 -7.75 8.82
C VAL A 65 12.35 -8.49 9.97
N SER A 66 11.50 -7.81 10.76
CA SER A 66 10.72 -8.45 11.82
C SER A 66 9.55 -9.32 11.31
N GLY A 67 9.24 -9.27 10.01
CA GLY A 67 8.13 -10.01 9.41
C GLY A 67 6.75 -9.42 9.69
N THR A 68 6.67 -8.26 10.37
CA THR A 68 5.41 -7.60 10.73
C THR A 68 4.83 -6.72 9.64
N ALA A 69 5.60 -6.44 8.60
CA ALA A 69 5.11 -5.75 7.41
C ALA A 69 5.86 -6.17 6.14
N LEU A 70 5.22 -5.95 5.00
CA LEU A 70 5.76 -6.15 3.65
C LEU A 70 5.65 -4.82 2.88
N PRO A 71 6.54 -3.85 3.14
CA PRO A 71 6.49 -2.53 2.53
C PRO A 71 7.27 -2.50 1.21
N PHE A 72 6.64 -1.97 0.16
CA PHE A 72 7.24 -1.85 -1.16
C PHE A 72 7.02 -0.46 -1.77
N VAL A 73 8.01 -0.03 -2.55
CA VAL A 73 7.86 1.02 -3.54
C VAL A 73 7.51 0.35 -4.87
N ILE A 74 6.53 0.88 -5.57
CA ILE A 74 6.18 0.42 -6.91
C ILE A 74 7.09 1.12 -7.90
N VAL A 75 7.84 0.34 -8.67
CA VAL A 75 8.83 0.84 -9.65
C VAL A 75 8.42 0.37 -11.03
N LEU A 76 8.27 1.31 -11.97
CA LEU A 76 8.02 1.05 -13.39
C LEU A 76 9.19 1.60 -14.21
N ASP A 77 9.86 0.75 -14.99
CA ASP A 77 11.01 1.11 -15.82
C ASP A 77 12.07 1.94 -15.08
N GLY A 78 12.39 1.51 -13.83
CA GLY A 78 13.36 2.17 -12.96
C GLY A 78 12.86 3.44 -12.27
N ARG A 79 11.61 3.86 -12.48
CA ARG A 79 11.01 5.06 -11.87
C ARG A 79 10.04 4.67 -10.75
N GLN A 80 10.15 5.34 -9.62
CA GLN A 80 9.20 5.18 -8.53
C GLN A 80 7.87 5.85 -8.91
N VAL A 81 6.77 5.08 -8.88
CA VAL A 81 5.45 5.51 -9.34
C VAL A 81 4.34 5.29 -8.30
N GLY A 82 4.66 4.75 -7.13
CA GLY A 82 3.70 4.51 -6.06
C GLY A 82 4.30 3.73 -4.91
N SER A 83 3.48 3.35 -3.96
CA SER A 83 3.85 2.38 -2.93
C SER A 83 2.67 1.49 -2.55
N CYS A 84 2.99 0.30 -2.07
CA CYS A 84 2.04 -0.60 -1.46
C CYS A 84 2.69 -1.34 -0.28
N SER A 85 1.88 -1.72 0.68
CA SER A 85 2.37 -2.46 1.85
C SER A 85 1.30 -3.38 2.40
N ALA A 86 1.73 -4.44 3.08
CA ALA A 86 0.86 -5.25 3.93
C ALA A 86 1.41 -5.23 5.35
N ARG A 87 0.55 -4.95 6.33
CA ARG A 87 0.83 -5.14 7.75
C ARG A 87 0.31 -6.52 8.13
N VAL A 88 1.18 -7.36 8.66
CA VAL A 88 0.87 -8.76 8.96
C VAL A 88 0.66 -8.94 10.45
N ASP A 89 -0.45 -9.54 10.82
CA ASP A 89 -0.71 -10.10 12.14
C ASP A 89 -0.59 -11.62 12.05
N ALA A 90 0.55 -12.13 12.48
CA ALA A 90 0.82 -13.56 12.43
C ALA A 90 0.01 -14.36 13.47
N THR A 91 -0.50 -13.70 14.53
CA THR A 91 -1.31 -14.34 15.57
C THR A 91 -2.68 -14.71 15.02
N ASP A 92 -3.30 -13.78 14.28
CA ASP A 92 -4.63 -13.97 13.71
C ASP A 92 -4.58 -14.49 12.26
N GLY A 93 -3.38 -14.61 11.67
CA GLY A 93 -3.22 -15.00 10.28
C GLY A 93 -3.85 -14.01 9.30
N THR A 94 -3.82 -12.71 9.65
CA THR A 94 -4.42 -11.64 8.85
C THR A 94 -3.39 -10.65 8.34
N ALA A 95 -3.70 -9.95 7.25
CA ALA A 95 -2.91 -8.83 6.78
C ALA A 95 -3.81 -7.66 6.37
N GLU A 96 -3.38 -6.43 6.65
CA GLU A 96 -4.04 -5.22 6.17
C GLU A 96 -3.16 -4.55 5.13
N ILE A 97 -3.69 -4.35 3.92
CA ILE A 97 -2.97 -3.71 2.83
C ILE A 97 -3.32 -2.22 2.73
N GLY A 98 -2.31 -1.44 2.34
CA GLY A 98 -2.45 -0.05 1.94
C GLY A 98 -1.66 0.21 0.65
N TYR A 99 -2.14 1.13 -0.18
CA TYR A 99 -1.50 1.45 -1.46
C TYR A 99 -1.88 2.83 -1.98
N TRP A 100 -1.01 3.39 -2.78
CA TRP A 100 -1.30 4.56 -3.61
C TRP A 100 -0.37 4.58 -4.83
N VAL A 101 -0.80 5.23 -5.89
CA VAL A 101 -0.01 5.41 -7.13
C VAL A 101 0.00 6.87 -7.54
N GLY A 102 1.05 7.29 -8.24
CA GLY A 102 1.18 8.62 -8.80
C GLY A 102 0.13 8.88 -9.90
N ALA A 103 -0.18 10.16 -10.10
CA ALA A 103 -1.16 10.61 -11.10
C ALA A 103 -0.82 10.12 -12.50
N GLU A 104 0.47 10.07 -12.81
CA GLU A 104 1.00 9.71 -14.12
C GLU A 104 0.70 8.27 -14.57
N VAL A 105 0.39 7.39 -13.61
CA VAL A 105 0.09 5.96 -13.88
C VAL A 105 -1.35 5.58 -13.53
N GLU A 106 -2.19 6.56 -13.19
CA GLU A 106 -3.61 6.28 -12.96
C GLU A 106 -4.32 5.83 -14.25
N GLY A 107 -5.25 4.90 -14.10
CA GLY A 107 -6.04 4.38 -15.23
C GLY A 107 -5.29 3.41 -16.14
N THR A 108 -4.00 3.15 -15.93
CA THR A 108 -3.19 2.24 -16.74
C THR A 108 -3.31 0.76 -16.36
N GLY A 109 -4.02 0.45 -15.27
CA GLY A 109 -4.07 -0.91 -14.70
C GLY A 109 -2.92 -1.23 -13.75
N LEU A 110 -1.91 -0.34 -13.63
CA LEU A 110 -0.72 -0.57 -12.81
C LEU A 110 -1.07 -0.82 -11.33
N ALA A 111 -1.99 -0.04 -10.76
CA ALA A 111 -2.42 -0.25 -9.37
C ALA A 111 -3.04 -1.64 -9.18
N HIS A 112 -3.85 -2.12 -10.13
CA HIS A 112 -4.44 -3.45 -10.09
C HIS A 112 -3.36 -4.54 -10.12
N ALA A 113 -2.41 -4.45 -11.05
CA ALA A 113 -1.32 -5.41 -11.14
C ALA A 113 -0.44 -5.43 -9.89
N SER A 114 -0.06 -4.24 -9.38
CA SER A 114 0.81 -4.12 -8.20
C SER A 114 0.15 -4.61 -6.92
N VAL A 115 -1.11 -4.25 -6.69
CA VAL A 115 -1.86 -4.66 -5.48
C VAL A 115 -2.20 -6.15 -5.55
N GLY A 116 -2.57 -6.67 -6.73
CA GLY A 116 -2.76 -8.10 -6.95
C GLY A 116 -1.50 -8.91 -6.60
N ALA A 117 -0.34 -8.49 -7.14
CA ALA A 117 0.93 -9.14 -6.83
C ALA A 117 1.31 -9.05 -5.34
N LEU A 118 0.97 -7.94 -4.65
CA LEU A 118 1.14 -7.86 -3.20
C LEU A 118 0.27 -8.88 -2.47
N VAL A 119 -1.01 -8.99 -2.84
CA VAL A 119 -1.95 -9.96 -2.23
C VAL A 119 -1.47 -11.39 -2.44
N ASP A 120 -1.07 -11.74 -3.66
CA ASP A 120 -0.51 -13.05 -3.98
C ASP A 120 0.76 -13.34 -3.16
N HIS A 121 1.64 -12.35 -3.05
CA HIS A 121 2.86 -12.45 -2.24
C HIS A 121 2.57 -12.67 -0.75
N VAL A 122 1.54 -11.98 -0.21
CA VAL A 122 1.08 -12.18 1.17
C VAL A 122 0.57 -13.61 1.37
N PHE A 123 -0.30 -14.10 0.50
CA PHE A 123 -0.84 -15.46 0.61
C PHE A 123 0.22 -16.55 0.39
N ALA A 124 1.21 -16.31 -0.48
CA ALA A 124 2.30 -17.25 -0.75
C ALA A 124 3.18 -17.52 0.47
N ARG A 125 3.17 -16.64 1.50
CA ARG A 125 3.89 -16.88 2.77
C ARG A 125 3.36 -18.09 3.54
N GLY A 126 2.11 -18.44 3.35
CA GLY A 126 1.52 -19.63 3.95
C GLY A 126 0.89 -19.41 5.35
N ASP A 127 1.21 -18.31 6.02
CA ASP A 127 0.77 -17.97 7.37
C ASP A 127 -0.42 -16.99 7.42
N THR A 128 -0.85 -16.47 6.28
CA THR A 128 -1.96 -15.53 6.16
C THR A 128 -3.16 -16.21 5.48
N PHE A 129 -4.34 -16.08 6.06
CA PHE A 129 -5.60 -16.63 5.56
C PHE A 129 -6.55 -15.55 5.05
N ARG A 130 -6.40 -14.32 5.55
CA ARG A 130 -7.27 -13.19 5.25
C ARG A 130 -6.43 -11.94 4.95
N VAL A 131 -6.76 -11.26 3.86
CA VAL A 131 -6.23 -9.94 3.54
C VAL A 131 -7.37 -8.94 3.54
N GLN A 132 -7.20 -7.85 4.27
CA GLN A 132 -8.17 -6.76 4.33
C GLN A 132 -7.57 -5.45 3.83
N ALA A 133 -8.45 -4.54 3.43
CA ALA A 133 -8.12 -3.17 3.06
C ALA A 133 -9.19 -2.22 3.59
N ARG A 134 -8.76 -1.04 3.99
CA ARG A 134 -9.66 0.04 4.38
C ARG A 134 -9.42 1.24 3.48
N THR A 135 -10.50 1.81 2.97
CA THR A 135 -10.43 3.00 2.14
C THR A 135 -11.54 3.97 2.53
N ALA A 136 -11.33 5.27 2.36
CA ALA A 136 -12.40 6.23 2.56
C ALA A 136 -13.62 5.85 1.69
N ASP A 137 -14.81 5.81 2.27
CA ASP A 137 -16.02 5.37 1.57
C ASP A 137 -16.28 6.21 0.30
N ALA A 138 -15.93 7.49 0.32
CA ALA A 138 -16.01 8.38 -0.82
C ALA A 138 -14.92 8.14 -1.90
N ASN A 139 -13.89 7.31 -1.62
CA ASN A 139 -12.84 7.00 -2.59
C ASN A 139 -13.29 5.88 -3.55
N VAL A 140 -14.20 6.23 -4.46
CA VAL A 140 -14.80 5.27 -5.41
C VAL A 140 -13.78 4.53 -6.28
N ARG A 141 -12.62 5.16 -6.56
CA ARG A 141 -11.56 4.54 -7.36
C ARG A 141 -10.86 3.39 -6.61
N SER A 142 -10.53 3.62 -5.33
CA SER A 142 -9.93 2.59 -4.50
C SER A 142 -10.91 1.44 -4.24
N ARG A 143 -12.19 1.76 -3.98
CA ARG A 143 -13.25 0.75 -3.82
C ARG A 143 -13.38 -0.12 -5.06
N ALA A 144 -13.52 0.49 -6.24
CA ALA A 144 -13.61 -0.25 -7.51
C ALA A 144 -12.36 -1.10 -7.82
N LEU A 145 -11.18 -0.67 -7.37
CA LEU A 145 -9.96 -1.47 -7.48
C LEU A 145 -10.05 -2.74 -6.62
N LEU A 146 -10.45 -2.60 -5.35
CA LEU A 146 -10.59 -3.72 -4.43
C LEU A 146 -11.64 -4.73 -4.92
N GLU A 147 -12.77 -4.26 -5.40
CA GLU A 147 -13.83 -5.10 -5.98
C GLU A 147 -13.33 -5.90 -7.19
N ARG A 148 -12.56 -5.26 -8.10
CA ARG A 148 -11.94 -5.97 -9.25
C ARG A 148 -10.87 -6.97 -8.84
N LEU A 149 -10.24 -6.80 -7.68
CA LEU A 149 -9.29 -7.76 -7.09
C LEU A 149 -9.98 -8.87 -6.29
N GLY A 150 -11.32 -8.94 -6.31
CA GLY A 150 -12.08 -9.97 -5.63
C GLY A 150 -12.30 -9.75 -4.14
N PHE A 151 -12.03 -8.53 -3.64
CA PHE A 151 -12.36 -8.20 -2.27
C PHE A 151 -13.87 -7.95 -2.12
N ALA A 152 -14.47 -8.55 -1.09
CA ALA A 152 -15.85 -8.29 -0.70
C ALA A 152 -15.95 -7.11 0.27
N LEU A 153 -16.94 -6.25 0.09
CA LEU A 153 -17.27 -5.21 1.07
C LEU A 153 -17.91 -5.86 2.29
N GLU A 154 -17.31 -5.67 3.46
CA GLU A 154 -17.85 -6.18 4.73
C GLU A 154 -18.66 -5.14 5.50
N GLY A 155 -18.48 -3.87 5.21
CA GLY A 155 -19.23 -2.80 5.84
C GLY A 155 -18.55 -1.44 5.77
N VAL A 156 -19.24 -0.45 6.33
CA VAL A 156 -18.74 0.93 6.43
C VAL A 156 -18.69 1.35 7.90
N GLN A 157 -17.48 1.68 8.34
CA GLN A 157 -17.22 2.22 9.68
C GLN A 157 -17.42 3.73 9.66
N ARG A 158 -18.48 4.23 10.32
CA ARG A 158 -18.76 5.66 10.35
C ARG A 158 -17.75 6.44 11.18
N SER A 159 -17.32 7.58 10.66
CA SER A 159 -16.38 8.51 11.33
C SER A 159 -15.10 7.83 11.82
N ALA A 160 -14.63 6.78 11.15
CA ALA A 160 -13.56 5.92 11.64
C ALA A 160 -12.18 6.54 11.48
N GLN A 161 -11.94 7.37 10.45
CA GLN A 161 -10.64 7.99 10.22
C GLN A 161 -10.68 9.50 10.49
N ARG A 162 -9.68 10.00 11.22
CA ARG A 162 -9.47 11.42 11.43
C ARG A 162 -8.69 12.01 10.27
N MET A 163 -9.25 13.07 9.68
CA MET A 163 -8.57 13.94 8.72
C MET A 163 -8.50 15.37 9.31
N PRO A 164 -7.65 16.25 8.83
CA PRO A 164 -7.65 17.64 9.25
C PRO A 164 -9.04 18.28 9.08
N GLY A 165 -9.59 18.78 10.18
CA GLY A 165 -10.90 19.44 10.19
C GLY A 165 -12.14 18.57 10.00
N ARG A 166 -11.98 17.25 9.80
CA ARG A 166 -13.13 16.33 9.59
C ARG A 166 -12.84 14.90 10.02
N ARG A 167 -13.90 14.11 10.13
CA ARG A 167 -13.80 12.64 10.17
C ARG A 167 -14.41 12.07 8.90
N VAL A 168 -13.94 10.91 8.47
CA VAL A 168 -14.42 10.24 7.27
C VAL A 168 -14.83 8.80 7.58
N ASP A 169 -15.81 8.33 6.84
CA ASP A 169 -16.26 6.95 6.89
C ASP A 169 -15.27 6.07 6.10
N MET A 170 -15.04 4.87 6.60
CA MET A 170 -14.11 3.91 6.00
C MET A 170 -14.85 2.65 5.57
N ALA A 171 -14.84 2.37 4.27
CA ALA A 171 -15.27 1.09 3.74
C ALA A 171 -14.21 0.03 4.05
N VAL A 172 -14.63 -1.11 4.57
CA VAL A 172 -13.79 -2.26 4.93
C VAL A 172 -14.03 -3.35 3.92
N TYR A 173 -12.98 -3.79 3.28
CA TYR A 173 -12.97 -4.86 2.27
C TYR A 173 -12.07 -5.99 2.72
N ALA A 174 -12.41 -7.22 2.36
CA ALA A 174 -11.55 -8.37 2.61
C ALA A 174 -11.65 -9.42 1.52
N THR A 175 -10.60 -10.23 1.43
CA THR A 175 -10.56 -11.48 0.66
C THR A 175 -9.87 -12.54 1.50
N THR A 176 -10.21 -13.82 1.26
CA THR A 176 -9.63 -14.98 1.95
C THR A 176 -8.87 -15.85 0.96
N ARG A 177 -7.95 -16.68 1.49
CA ARG A 177 -7.11 -17.55 0.66
C ARG A 177 -7.90 -18.50 -0.26
N ASN A 178 -9.07 -18.93 0.19
CA ASN A 178 -9.90 -19.92 -0.53
C ASN A 178 -11.11 -19.29 -1.22
N GLY A 179 -11.28 -17.96 -1.16
CA GLY A 179 -12.44 -17.27 -1.73
C GLY A 179 -13.76 -17.51 -0.99
N ASP A 180 -13.69 -17.99 0.25
CA ASP A 180 -14.85 -18.26 1.11
C ASP A 180 -15.38 -17.00 1.78
#